data_f6a4690b9799ecaabed6ba26bdf88eb0
#
_entry.id   f6a4690b9799ecaabed6ba26bdf88eb0
#
_cell.length_a   1.000
_cell.length_b   1.000
_cell.length_c   1.000
_cell.angle_alpha   90.00
_cell.angle_beta   90.00
_cell.angle_gamma   90.00
#
_symmetry.space_group_name_H-M   'P 1'
#
loop_
_entity.id
_entity.type
_entity.pdbx_description
1 polymer ?
#
loop_
_entity_poly.entity_id
_entity_poly.type
_entity_poly.pdbx_seq_one_letter_code
_entity_poly.pdbx_strand_id
1 'polypeptide(L)'
;MEVALTLPHRGVIKGMGIPQGITLIVGGGYHGKSTLLKALETGVYNHISGDGREYVITENTAMKIRAEDGRSISQTDISFFINDLPNKKDTTSFSTEDASGSTSQAANIMESMESGTHTFLIDEDTSATNFMIRDELMQRVVLREKEPITPFIERVRYLYETCGISTVIVAGSSGSYFQVADHVIQMDQYVPYEITETAKEAAADYPSITLPDAPADKPSFHRVMRPVSMSGDRGRTKMKTLSKDAFSINRDTVDLRYVEQLMDSEQTTALSYCLLYACLLYTSRCV
;
A
#
# COMPACT_ATOMS: atom_id res chain seq x y z
N MET A 1 -16.79 -1.28 14.70
CA MET A 1 -17.11 -2.06 15.97
C MET A 1 -16.55 -1.33 17.18
N GLU A 2 -17.27 -1.34 18.32
CA GLU A 2 -16.69 -0.87 19.59
C GLU A 2 -15.75 -1.95 20.14
N VAL A 3 -14.55 -1.55 20.55
CA VAL A 3 -13.57 -2.40 21.22
C VAL A 3 -13.20 -1.79 22.56
N ALA A 4 -12.89 -2.62 23.56
CA ALA A 4 -12.43 -2.20 24.86
C ALA A 4 -11.03 -2.73 25.11
N LEU A 5 -10.10 -1.83 25.46
CA LEU A 5 -8.71 -2.17 25.76
C LEU A 5 -8.40 -1.79 27.20
N THR A 6 -7.74 -2.67 27.94
CA THR A 6 -7.28 -2.40 29.31
C THR A 6 -5.85 -1.84 29.26
N LEU A 7 -5.70 -0.58 29.60
CA LEU A 7 -4.39 0.07 29.67
C LEU A 7 -3.78 -0.05 31.08
N PRO A 8 -2.44 -0.21 31.17
CA PRO A 8 -1.77 -0.42 32.47
C PRO A 8 -2.02 0.71 33.50
N HIS A 9 -2.17 1.94 33.05
CA HIS A 9 -2.26 3.12 33.94
C HIS A 9 -3.56 3.90 33.84
N ARG A 10 -4.47 3.54 32.93
CA ARG A 10 -5.75 4.25 32.71
C ARG A 10 -6.99 3.37 32.79
N GLY A 11 -6.82 2.07 33.09
CA GLY A 11 -7.93 1.12 33.14
C GLY A 11 -8.49 0.84 31.74
N VAL A 12 -9.81 0.62 31.65
CA VAL A 12 -10.47 0.28 30.40
C VAL A 12 -10.79 1.54 29.61
N ILE A 13 -10.35 1.60 28.37
CA ILE A 13 -10.76 2.57 27.38
C ILE A 13 -11.56 1.89 26.26
N LYS A 14 -12.53 2.59 25.70
CA LYS A 14 -13.32 2.14 24.56
C LYS A 14 -12.98 2.96 23.34
N GLY A 15 -12.97 2.32 22.18
CA GLY A 15 -12.69 2.97 20.92
C GLY A 15 -13.30 2.22 19.75
N MET A 16 -13.11 2.76 18.54
CA MET A 16 -13.48 2.11 17.31
C MET A 16 -12.38 1.09 16.95
N GLY A 17 -12.77 -0.17 16.71
CA GLY A 17 -11.90 -1.20 16.15
C GLY A 17 -12.23 -1.47 14.71
N ILE A 18 -11.20 -1.57 13.88
CA ILE A 18 -11.27 -2.06 12.50
C ILE A 18 -10.74 -3.50 12.52
N PRO A 19 -11.59 -4.51 12.27
CA PRO A 19 -11.15 -5.91 12.30
C PRO A 19 -10.33 -6.28 11.06
N GLN A 20 -9.74 -7.47 11.10
CA GLN A 20 -9.12 -8.06 9.91
C GLN A 20 -10.17 -8.26 8.80
N GLY A 21 -9.73 -8.18 7.56
CA GLY A 21 -10.59 -8.27 6.39
C GLY A 21 -10.45 -7.08 5.46
N ILE A 22 -11.48 -6.88 4.66
CA ILE A 22 -11.56 -5.77 3.71
C ILE A 22 -12.51 -4.74 4.30
N THR A 23 -11.96 -3.61 4.74
CA THR A 23 -12.74 -2.49 5.31
C THR A 23 -12.77 -1.33 4.32
N LEU A 24 -13.98 -0.86 4.03
CA LEU A 24 -14.20 0.31 3.20
C LEU A 24 -14.58 1.50 4.08
N ILE A 25 -13.89 2.64 3.91
CA ILE A 25 -14.21 3.91 4.56
C ILE A 25 -14.80 4.84 3.51
N VAL A 26 -16.07 5.18 3.66
CA VAL A 26 -16.83 6.02 2.72
C VAL A 26 -17.35 7.29 3.39
N GLY A 27 -17.96 8.17 2.63
CA GLY A 27 -18.57 9.42 3.11
C GLY A 27 -18.31 10.58 2.16
N GLY A 28 -19.01 11.68 2.36
CA GLY A 28 -18.87 12.89 1.56
C GLY A 28 -17.47 13.52 1.64
N GLY A 29 -17.21 14.51 0.79
CA GLY A 29 -16.01 15.33 0.88
C GLY A 29 -15.93 16.04 2.25
N TYR A 30 -14.73 16.21 2.79
CA TYR A 30 -14.45 16.90 4.07
C TYR A 30 -15.05 16.27 5.33
N HIS A 31 -15.56 15.05 5.30
CA HIS A 31 -16.10 14.35 6.46
C HIS A 31 -15.06 13.59 7.30
N GLY A 32 -13.75 13.68 6.96
CA GLY A 32 -12.66 13.15 7.79
C GLY A 32 -12.11 11.80 7.34
N LYS A 33 -12.49 11.27 6.17
CA LYS A 33 -11.97 9.98 5.64
C LYS A 33 -10.45 9.93 5.57
N SER A 34 -9.83 10.88 4.85
CA SER A 34 -8.36 10.93 4.71
C SER A 34 -7.66 11.27 6.03
N THR A 35 -8.35 11.99 6.95
CA THR A 35 -7.84 12.24 8.30
C THR A 35 -7.76 10.95 9.12
N LEU A 36 -8.80 10.11 9.04
CA LEU A 36 -8.80 8.79 9.69
C LEU A 36 -7.72 7.89 9.09
N LEU A 37 -7.62 7.83 7.76
CA LEU A 37 -6.58 7.03 7.10
C LEU A 37 -5.18 7.50 7.50
N LYS A 38 -4.95 8.82 7.56
CA LYS A 38 -3.66 9.38 8.01
C LYS A 38 -3.33 9.04 9.46
N ALA A 39 -4.34 8.96 10.32
CA ALA A 39 -4.14 8.47 11.68
C ALA A 39 -3.72 7.00 11.70
N LEU A 40 -4.37 6.15 10.89
CA LEU A 40 -4.00 4.73 10.76
C LEU A 40 -2.59 4.54 10.18
N GLU A 41 -2.20 5.33 9.16
CA GLU A 41 -0.86 5.28 8.58
C GLU A 41 0.26 5.50 9.60
N THR A 42 0.06 6.44 10.51
CA THR A 42 1.02 6.76 11.57
C THR A 42 0.82 5.96 12.85
N GLY A 43 -0.34 5.29 12.99
CA GLY A 43 -0.67 4.43 14.11
C GLY A 43 0.19 3.17 14.25
N VAL A 44 1.07 2.88 13.26
CA VAL A 44 2.10 1.83 13.34
C VAL A 44 3.23 2.20 14.32
N TYR A 45 3.34 3.48 14.69
CA TYR A 45 4.34 3.97 15.64
C TYR A 45 3.72 4.18 17.03
N ASN A 46 4.56 4.12 18.04
CA ASN A 46 4.18 4.53 19.39
C ASN A 46 4.07 6.05 19.46
N HIS A 47 2.96 6.54 19.98
CA HIS A 47 2.69 7.96 20.16
C HIS A 47 2.99 8.43 21.58
N ILE A 48 3.45 9.66 21.73
CA ILE A 48 3.64 10.29 23.02
C ILE A 48 2.34 10.97 23.49
N SER A 49 2.21 11.17 24.79
CA SER A 49 1.07 11.88 25.35
C SER A 49 1.01 13.32 24.83
N GLY A 50 -0.16 13.73 24.34
CA GLY A 50 -0.42 15.10 23.90
C GLY A 50 -0.14 15.37 22.40
N ASP A 51 0.21 14.34 21.60
CA ASP A 51 0.35 14.50 20.15
C ASP A 51 -0.99 14.45 19.39
N GLY A 52 -2.09 14.15 20.11
CA GLY A 52 -3.44 14.05 19.57
C GLY A 52 -3.75 12.71 18.88
N ARG A 53 -2.82 11.75 18.88
CA ARG A 53 -2.96 10.41 18.30
C ARG A 53 -2.52 9.29 19.24
N GLU A 54 -2.30 9.59 20.50
CA GLU A 54 -1.83 8.65 21.54
C GLU A 54 -2.73 7.44 21.77
N TYR A 55 -3.94 7.46 21.20
CA TYR A 55 -4.91 6.34 21.27
C TYR A 55 -5.15 5.66 19.91
N VAL A 56 -4.34 5.97 18.92
CA VAL A 56 -4.39 5.28 17.62
C VAL A 56 -3.37 4.16 17.62
N ILE A 57 -3.83 2.95 17.31
CA ILE A 57 -2.99 1.74 17.20
C ILE A 57 -3.34 1.07 15.87
N THR A 58 -2.35 0.87 15.04
CA THR A 58 -2.47 0.13 13.78
C THR A 58 -1.55 -1.09 13.83
N GLU A 59 -1.90 -2.13 13.10
CA GLU A 59 -1.03 -3.30 12.92
C GLU A 59 0.36 -2.84 12.42
N ASN A 60 1.42 -3.33 13.03
CA ASN A 60 2.78 -2.76 12.93
C ASN A 60 3.46 -2.96 11.57
N THR A 61 2.92 -3.85 10.73
CA THR A 61 3.41 -4.05 9.35
C THR A 61 2.55 -3.34 8.31
N ALA A 62 1.54 -2.57 8.74
CA ALA A 62 0.64 -1.88 7.83
C ALA A 62 1.38 -0.88 6.95
N MET A 63 1.13 -0.95 5.65
CA MET A 63 1.77 -0.07 4.66
C MET A 63 0.75 0.70 3.84
N LYS A 64 1.05 1.99 3.67
CA LYS A 64 0.35 2.86 2.73
C LYS A 64 0.73 2.48 1.30
N ILE A 65 -0.27 2.13 0.51
CA ILE A 65 -0.13 1.82 -0.91
C ILE A 65 -0.66 3.00 -1.74
N ARG A 66 0.10 3.39 -2.74
CA ARG A 66 -0.27 4.46 -3.67
C ARG A 66 0.34 4.27 -5.06
N ALA A 67 -0.15 5.04 -6.02
CA ALA A 67 0.49 5.21 -7.32
C ALA A 67 1.62 6.26 -7.23
N GLU A 68 2.69 6.03 -7.98
CA GLU A 68 3.86 6.91 -8.08
C GLU A 68 4.30 7.00 -9.55
N ASP A 69 3.66 7.87 -10.32
CA ASP A 69 4.06 8.08 -11.72
C ASP A 69 5.52 8.51 -11.82
N GLY A 70 6.25 7.89 -12.72
CA GLY A 70 7.65 8.21 -13.00
C GLY A 70 8.67 7.50 -12.09
N ARG A 71 8.23 6.69 -11.10
CA ARG A 71 9.22 5.97 -10.28
C ARG A 71 9.92 4.86 -11.08
N SER A 72 11.17 4.57 -10.71
CA SER A 72 11.87 3.40 -11.22
C SER A 72 11.44 2.11 -10.49
N ILE A 73 11.40 1.00 -11.25
CA ILE A 73 11.14 -0.35 -10.74
C ILE A 73 12.29 -1.24 -11.20
N SER A 74 12.77 -2.11 -10.33
CA SER A 74 13.89 -3.01 -10.63
C SER A 74 13.56 -4.45 -10.24
N GLN A 75 13.47 -5.32 -11.26
CA GLN A 75 13.30 -6.78 -11.11
C GLN A 75 12.15 -7.19 -10.17
N THR A 76 11.05 -6.46 -10.20
CA THR A 76 9.86 -6.76 -9.38
C THR A 76 8.89 -7.63 -10.17
N ASP A 77 8.41 -8.72 -9.57
CA ASP A 77 7.33 -9.51 -10.14
C ASP A 77 6.00 -8.77 -9.96
N ILE A 78 5.46 -8.25 -11.06
CA ILE A 78 4.15 -7.58 -11.09
C ILE A 78 3.08 -8.42 -11.78
N SER A 79 3.38 -9.67 -12.14
CA SER A 79 2.50 -10.55 -12.90
C SER A 79 1.20 -10.90 -12.16
N PHE A 80 1.17 -10.72 -10.85
CA PHE A 80 -0.05 -10.87 -10.06
C PHE A 80 -1.16 -9.88 -10.49
N PHE A 81 -0.77 -8.71 -11.00
CA PHE A 81 -1.68 -7.66 -11.44
C PHE A 81 -1.55 -7.32 -12.93
N ILE A 82 -0.38 -7.46 -13.52
CA ILE A 82 -0.11 -6.99 -14.89
C ILE A 82 0.52 -8.11 -15.70
N ASN A 83 -0.16 -8.49 -16.80
CA ASN A 83 0.26 -9.57 -17.69
C ASN A 83 0.11 -9.13 -19.14
N ASP A 84 0.72 -9.90 -20.05
CA ASP A 84 0.52 -9.77 -21.51
C ASP A 84 0.71 -8.34 -22.04
N LEU A 85 1.76 -7.66 -21.57
CA LEU A 85 2.07 -6.31 -22.04
C LEU A 85 2.26 -6.28 -23.57
N PRO A 86 1.69 -5.27 -24.28
CA PRO A 86 1.81 -5.16 -25.74
C PRO A 86 3.26 -5.12 -26.26
N ASN A 87 4.18 -4.61 -25.46
CA ASN A 87 5.62 -4.56 -25.75
C ASN A 87 6.37 -5.85 -25.39
N LYS A 88 5.65 -6.89 -24.93
CA LYS A 88 6.19 -8.20 -24.52
C LYS A 88 7.28 -8.14 -23.45
N LYS A 89 7.33 -7.09 -22.65
CA LYS A 89 8.20 -7.05 -21.47
C LYS A 89 7.76 -8.13 -20.46
N ASP A 90 8.76 -8.79 -19.87
CA ASP A 90 8.53 -9.78 -18.83
C ASP A 90 7.99 -9.08 -17.56
N THR A 91 6.84 -9.53 -17.09
CA THR A 91 6.19 -9.01 -15.89
C THR A 91 6.56 -9.78 -14.63
N THR A 92 7.21 -10.94 -14.76
CA THR A 92 7.70 -11.73 -13.62
C THR A 92 9.03 -11.19 -13.07
N SER A 93 9.74 -10.38 -13.88
CA SER A 93 10.98 -9.68 -13.47
C SER A 93 11.02 -8.30 -14.12
N PHE A 94 10.02 -7.50 -13.81
CA PHE A 94 9.78 -6.22 -14.49
C PHE A 94 10.75 -5.14 -14.03
N SER A 95 11.28 -4.39 -15.01
CA SER A 95 12.14 -3.24 -14.76
C SER A 95 11.78 -2.07 -15.68
N THR A 96 11.78 -0.87 -15.15
CA THR A 96 11.60 0.38 -15.89
C THR A 96 12.19 1.55 -15.11
N GLU A 97 12.64 2.58 -15.82
CA GLU A 97 13.08 3.84 -15.21
C GLU A 97 11.93 4.83 -15.03
N ASP A 98 10.79 4.57 -15.68
CA ASP A 98 9.63 5.48 -15.71
C ASP A 98 8.35 4.64 -15.72
N ALA A 99 7.80 4.38 -14.55
CA ALA A 99 6.58 3.59 -14.38
C ALA A 99 5.33 4.47 -14.45
N SER A 100 4.29 3.98 -15.13
CA SER A 100 2.95 4.58 -15.03
C SER A 100 2.35 4.37 -13.63
N GLY A 101 1.31 5.11 -13.29
CA GLY A 101 0.63 5.00 -12.00
C GLY A 101 0.17 3.57 -11.68
N SER A 102 -0.45 2.87 -12.64
CA SER A 102 -0.88 1.48 -12.43
C SER A 102 0.29 0.53 -12.21
N THR A 103 1.36 0.71 -12.98
CA THR A 103 2.55 -0.14 -12.88
C THR A 103 3.30 0.09 -11.57
N SER A 104 3.43 1.35 -11.17
CA SER A 104 4.05 1.72 -9.89
C SER A 104 3.25 1.21 -8.69
N GLN A 105 1.91 1.27 -8.78
CA GLN A 105 1.05 0.78 -7.69
C GLN A 105 1.08 -0.75 -7.60
N ALA A 106 1.09 -1.46 -8.73
CA ALA A 106 1.30 -2.91 -8.74
C ALA A 106 2.62 -3.29 -8.08
N ALA A 107 3.71 -2.62 -8.47
CA ALA A 107 5.02 -2.85 -7.86
C ALA A 107 5.05 -2.51 -6.36
N ASN A 108 4.40 -1.42 -5.94
CA ASN A 108 4.30 -1.03 -4.53
C ASN A 108 3.63 -2.12 -3.69
N ILE A 109 2.53 -2.72 -4.18
CA ILE A 109 1.87 -3.85 -3.49
C ILE A 109 2.81 -5.05 -3.42
N MET A 110 3.43 -5.46 -4.52
CA MET A 110 4.31 -6.64 -4.53
C MET A 110 5.53 -6.47 -3.63
N GLU A 111 6.14 -5.29 -3.62
CA GLU A 111 7.25 -4.95 -2.73
C GLU A 111 6.83 -4.90 -1.26
N SER A 112 5.61 -4.43 -0.99
CA SER A 112 5.04 -4.45 0.36
C SER A 112 4.79 -5.89 0.84
N MET A 113 4.28 -6.76 -0.02
CA MET A 113 4.13 -8.19 0.27
C MET A 113 5.48 -8.87 0.53
N GLU A 114 6.49 -8.54 -0.27
CA GLU A 114 7.88 -9.04 -0.10
C GLU A 114 8.47 -8.61 1.24
N SER A 115 8.12 -7.42 1.75
CA SER A 115 8.54 -6.93 3.06
C SER A 115 7.79 -7.55 4.25
N GLY A 116 6.77 -8.37 4.00
CA GLY A 116 6.00 -9.06 5.04
C GLY A 116 4.83 -8.25 5.60
N THR A 117 4.25 -7.37 4.81
CA THR A 117 3.06 -6.59 5.18
C THR A 117 1.83 -7.49 5.36
N HIS A 118 1.04 -7.24 6.42
CA HIS A 118 -0.24 -7.90 6.67
C HIS A 118 -1.46 -6.97 6.52
N THR A 119 -1.24 -5.68 6.30
CA THR A 119 -2.34 -4.71 6.13
C THR A 119 -1.98 -3.64 5.12
N PHE A 120 -2.83 -3.47 4.11
CA PHE A 120 -2.74 -2.36 3.17
C PHE A 120 -3.65 -1.22 3.57
N LEU A 121 -3.14 0.00 3.48
CA LEU A 121 -3.88 1.24 3.66
C LEU A 121 -3.91 1.96 2.31
N ILE A 122 -5.10 2.12 1.72
CA ILE A 122 -5.26 2.62 0.35
C ILE A 122 -6.21 3.81 0.36
N ASP A 123 -5.83 4.88 -0.35
CA ASP A 123 -6.70 6.01 -0.65
C ASP A 123 -6.99 6.04 -2.15
N GLU A 124 -8.27 6.04 -2.53
CA GLU A 124 -8.68 6.12 -3.94
C GLU A 124 -8.08 7.35 -4.63
N ASP A 125 -8.01 8.49 -3.93
CA ASP A 125 -7.50 9.75 -4.48
C ASP A 125 -6.00 9.73 -4.82
N THR A 126 -5.23 8.83 -4.19
CA THR A 126 -3.79 8.65 -4.45
C THR A 126 -3.47 7.39 -5.25
N SER A 127 -4.49 6.74 -5.77
CA SER A 127 -4.40 5.48 -6.51
C SER A 127 -4.64 5.69 -8.01
N ALA A 128 -4.08 4.82 -8.83
CA ALA A 128 -4.39 4.79 -10.25
C ALA A 128 -5.80 4.19 -10.45
N THR A 129 -6.74 4.97 -10.99
CA THR A 129 -8.15 4.58 -11.11
C THR A 129 -8.32 3.26 -11.86
N ASN A 130 -7.65 3.09 -12.99
CA ASN A 130 -7.71 1.87 -13.81
C ASN A 130 -7.06 0.65 -13.15
N PHE A 131 -6.19 0.87 -12.16
CA PHE A 131 -5.64 -0.21 -11.33
C PHE A 131 -6.60 -0.61 -10.21
N MET A 132 -7.31 0.35 -9.63
CA MET A 132 -8.22 0.07 -8.52
C MET A 132 -9.47 -0.66 -8.96
N ILE A 133 -10.11 -0.17 -10.03
CA ILE A 133 -11.36 -0.67 -10.54
C ILE A 133 -11.43 -0.47 -12.05
N ARG A 134 -12.20 -1.31 -12.70
CA ARG A 134 -12.52 -1.15 -14.11
C ARG A 134 -14.01 -0.87 -14.25
N ASP A 135 -14.34 0.25 -14.87
CA ASP A 135 -15.71 0.65 -15.17
C ASP A 135 -16.42 -0.38 -16.03
N GLU A 136 -17.67 -0.70 -15.70
CA GLU A 136 -18.48 -1.72 -16.39
C GLU A 136 -18.68 -1.39 -17.87
N LEU A 137 -18.88 -0.12 -18.22
CA LEU A 137 -19.04 0.30 -19.60
C LEU A 137 -17.74 0.11 -20.39
N MET A 138 -16.59 0.43 -19.77
CA MET A 138 -15.27 0.16 -20.36
C MET A 138 -15.05 -1.34 -20.59
N GLN A 139 -15.48 -2.20 -19.68
CA GLN A 139 -15.38 -3.66 -19.84
C GLN A 139 -16.18 -4.19 -21.01
N ARG A 140 -17.30 -3.57 -21.34
CA ARG A 140 -18.13 -3.94 -22.51
C ARG A 140 -17.50 -3.55 -23.86
N VAL A 141 -16.69 -2.48 -23.87
CA VAL A 141 -16.06 -1.93 -25.09
C VAL A 141 -14.67 -2.50 -25.31
N VAL A 142 -13.88 -2.61 -24.28
CA VAL A 142 -12.52 -3.17 -24.31
C VAL A 142 -12.54 -4.56 -23.69
N LEU A 143 -12.36 -5.56 -24.52
CA LEU A 143 -12.39 -6.97 -24.09
C LEU A 143 -11.31 -7.26 -23.03
N ARG A 144 -11.61 -8.12 -22.08
CA ARG A 144 -10.70 -8.54 -21.01
C ARG A 144 -9.35 -9.02 -21.52
N GLU A 145 -9.35 -9.78 -22.62
CA GLU A 145 -8.15 -10.35 -23.25
C GLU A 145 -7.15 -9.30 -23.79
N LYS A 146 -7.62 -8.05 -23.96
CA LYS A 146 -6.79 -6.92 -24.41
C LYS A 146 -6.32 -6.02 -23.30
N GLU A 147 -6.73 -6.31 -22.07
CA GLU A 147 -6.41 -5.50 -20.89
C GLU A 147 -5.32 -6.19 -20.08
N PRO A 148 -4.10 -5.65 -20.06
CA PRO A 148 -3.00 -6.24 -19.31
C PRO A 148 -3.16 -6.12 -17.80
N ILE A 149 -4.02 -5.21 -17.31
CA ILE A 149 -4.19 -4.94 -15.87
C ILE A 149 -5.34 -5.77 -15.32
N THR A 150 -5.07 -6.53 -14.27
CA THR A 150 -6.09 -7.10 -13.40
C THR A 150 -6.33 -6.10 -12.27
N PRO A 151 -7.53 -5.49 -12.18
CA PRO A 151 -7.82 -4.50 -11.16
C PRO A 151 -7.69 -5.04 -9.73
N PHE A 152 -7.31 -4.16 -8.81
CA PHE A 152 -7.14 -4.51 -7.40
C PHE A 152 -8.40 -5.13 -6.79
N ILE A 153 -9.59 -4.62 -7.14
CA ILE A 153 -10.87 -5.15 -6.67
C ILE A 153 -11.05 -6.65 -6.97
N GLU A 154 -10.48 -7.13 -8.06
CA GLU A 154 -10.57 -8.55 -8.45
C GLU A 154 -9.57 -9.43 -7.68
N ARG A 155 -8.57 -8.85 -7.02
CA ARG A 155 -7.52 -9.55 -6.26
C ARG A 155 -7.65 -9.40 -4.75
N VAL A 156 -8.39 -8.39 -4.27
CA VAL A 156 -8.43 -8.05 -2.84
C VAL A 156 -8.94 -9.20 -1.96
N ARG A 157 -9.90 -10.00 -2.46
CA ARG A 157 -10.37 -11.20 -1.74
C ARG A 157 -9.29 -12.25 -1.61
N TYR A 158 -8.59 -12.55 -2.71
CA TYR A 158 -7.47 -13.49 -2.70
C TYR A 158 -6.34 -13.03 -1.76
N LEU A 159 -6.03 -11.73 -1.77
CA LEU A 159 -5.03 -11.16 -0.86
C LEU A 159 -5.41 -11.40 0.60
N TYR A 160 -6.68 -11.28 0.95
CA TYR A 160 -7.13 -11.55 2.32
C TYR A 160 -7.20 -13.05 2.61
N GLU A 161 -7.96 -13.81 1.84
CA GLU A 161 -8.29 -15.21 2.14
C GLU A 161 -7.09 -16.15 1.97
N THR A 162 -6.21 -15.88 1.01
CA THR A 162 -5.09 -16.74 0.67
C THR A 162 -3.77 -16.21 1.21
N CYS A 163 -3.52 -14.90 1.07
CA CYS A 163 -2.25 -14.29 1.51
C CYS A 163 -2.30 -13.79 2.96
N GLY A 164 -3.49 -13.67 3.57
CA GLY A 164 -3.65 -13.19 4.95
C GLY A 164 -3.47 -11.67 5.09
N ILE A 165 -3.68 -10.91 4.02
CA ILE A 165 -3.45 -9.46 3.99
C ILE A 165 -4.80 -8.74 4.08
N SER A 166 -5.01 -8.02 5.17
CA SER A 166 -6.17 -7.14 5.34
C SER A 166 -6.00 -5.85 4.52
N THR A 167 -7.10 -5.22 4.16
CA THR A 167 -7.06 -3.96 3.41
C THR A 167 -8.06 -2.96 3.95
N VAL A 168 -7.61 -1.73 4.21
CA VAL A 168 -8.46 -0.58 4.51
C VAL A 168 -8.42 0.35 3.32
N ILE A 169 -9.58 0.59 2.70
CA ILE A 169 -9.71 1.43 1.50
C ILE A 169 -10.56 2.64 1.83
N VAL A 170 -10.03 3.83 1.63
CA VAL A 170 -10.82 5.06 1.57
C VAL A 170 -11.34 5.23 0.15
N ALA A 171 -12.67 5.23 -0.02
CA ALA A 171 -13.31 5.40 -1.31
C ALA A 171 -14.28 6.59 -1.27
N GLY A 172 -14.20 7.41 -2.31
CA GLY A 172 -15.09 8.54 -2.53
C GLY A 172 -16.13 8.31 -3.62
N SER A 173 -15.83 7.44 -4.59
CA SER A 173 -16.66 7.26 -5.78
C SER A 173 -16.89 5.80 -6.19
N SER A 174 -16.06 4.86 -5.77
CA SER A 174 -16.08 3.47 -6.23
C SER A 174 -17.02 2.59 -5.40
N GLY A 175 -18.34 2.65 -5.65
CA GLY A 175 -19.35 1.84 -4.96
C GLY A 175 -19.21 0.32 -5.18
N SER A 176 -18.55 -0.12 -6.23
CA SER A 176 -18.33 -1.57 -6.51
C SER A 176 -17.59 -2.29 -5.38
N TYR A 177 -16.79 -1.59 -4.59
CA TYR A 177 -16.12 -2.18 -3.43
C TYR A 177 -17.06 -2.68 -2.34
N PHE A 178 -18.33 -2.21 -2.29
CA PHE A 178 -19.32 -2.74 -1.36
C PHE A 178 -19.54 -4.24 -1.52
N GLN A 179 -19.38 -4.78 -2.73
CA GLN A 179 -19.58 -6.20 -3.00
C GLN A 179 -18.47 -7.09 -2.38
N VAL A 180 -17.25 -6.55 -2.24
CA VAL A 180 -16.09 -7.29 -1.73
C VAL A 180 -15.72 -6.94 -0.29
N ALA A 181 -16.30 -5.88 0.28
CA ALA A 181 -15.98 -5.43 1.62
C ALA A 181 -16.60 -6.36 2.69
N ASP A 182 -15.85 -6.63 3.76
CA ASP A 182 -16.35 -7.28 4.97
C ASP A 182 -17.02 -6.27 5.90
N HIS A 183 -16.47 -5.05 5.94
CA HIS A 183 -16.92 -3.95 6.79
C HIS A 183 -16.98 -2.65 6.01
N VAL A 184 -18.01 -1.86 6.26
CA VAL A 184 -18.19 -0.54 5.66
C VAL A 184 -18.42 0.48 6.75
N ILE A 185 -17.54 1.49 6.82
CA ILE A 185 -17.58 2.59 7.77
C ILE A 185 -17.89 3.87 7.01
N GLN A 186 -18.97 4.53 7.36
CA GLN A 186 -19.29 5.87 6.86
C GLN A 186 -18.71 6.93 7.79
N MET A 187 -17.98 7.87 7.24
CA MET A 187 -17.57 9.08 7.93
C MET A 187 -18.60 10.17 7.68
N ASP A 188 -19.21 10.68 8.74
CA ASP A 188 -20.11 11.83 8.69
C ASP A 188 -19.74 12.83 9.78
N GLN A 189 -19.40 14.06 9.40
CA GLN A 189 -18.97 15.12 10.31
C GLN A 189 -17.88 14.66 11.31
N TYR A 190 -16.89 13.92 10.82
CA TYR A 190 -15.78 13.33 11.60
C TYR A 190 -16.20 12.21 12.59
N VAL A 191 -17.43 11.74 12.51
CA VAL A 191 -17.93 10.61 13.32
C VAL A 191 -18.04 9.37 12.44
N PRO A 192 -17.46 8.22 12.84
CA PRO A 192 -17.58 6.96 12.10
C PRO A 192 -18.88 6.24 12.46
N TYR A 193 -19.59 5.75 11.45
CA TYR A 193 -20.76 4.90 11.56
C TYR A 193 -20.53 3.60 10.82
N GLU A 194 -20.87 2.50 11.45
CA GLU A 194 -20.84 1.18 10.82
C GLU A 194 -22.13 1.03 9.98
N ILE A 195 -21.99 0.81 8.68
CA ILE A 195 -23.11 0.73 7.71
C ILE A 195 -23.02 -0.49 6.80
N THR A 196 -22.36 -1.55 7.23
CA THR A 196 -22.08 -2.75 6.40
C THR A 196 -23.35 -3.36 5.82
N GLU A 197 -24.37 -3.56 6.63
CA GLU A 197 -25.64 -4.16 6.16
C GLU A 197 -26.32 -3.29 5.10
N THR A 198 -26.45 -1.98 5.37
CA THR A 198 -27.04 -1.02 4.42
C THR A 198 -26.26 -1.00 3.10
N ALA A 199 -24.92 -1.04 3.16
CA ALA A 199 -24.09 -1.06 1.97
C ALA A 199 -24.24 -2.35 1.16
N LYS A 200 -24.34 -3.49 1.82
CA LYS A 200 -24.56 -4.80 1.18
C LYS A 200 -25.95 -4.90 0.56
N GLU A 201 -26.98 -4.42 1.23
CA GLU A 201 -28.34 -4.33 0.68
C GLU A 201 -28.36 -3.48 -0.59
N ALA A 202 -27.77 -2.29 -0.55
CA ALA A 202 -27.66 -1.43 -1.73
C ALA A 202 -26.86 -2.08 -2.88
N ALA A 203 -25.79 -2.82 -2.56
CA ALA A 203 -24.97 -3.51 -3.56
C ALA A 203 -25.68 -4.72 -4.21
N ALA A 204 -26.66 -5.32 -3.54
CA ALA A 204 -27.39 -6.48 -4.06
C ALA A 204 -28.20 -6.18 -5.33
N ASP A 205 -28.59 -4.94 -5.55
CA ASP A 205 -29.31 -4.49 -6.72
C ASP A 205 -28.41 -4.26 -7.96
N TYR A 206 -27.10 -4.36 -7.79
CA TYR A 206 -26.12 -4.15 -8.85
C TYR A 206 -25.55 -5.47 -9.38
N PRO A 207 -25.14 -5.53 -10.66
CA PRO A 207 -24.50 -6.70 -11.21
C PRO A 207 -23.30 -7.13 -10.38
N SER A 208 -23.21 -8.43 -10.10
CA SER A 208 -22.07 -8.98 -9.35
C SER A 208 -20.76 -8.82 -10.13
N ILE A 209 -19.69 -8.45 -9.45
CA ILE A 209 -18.35 -8.43 -10.02
C ILE A 209 -17.96 -9.86 -10.39
N THR A 210 -17.59 -10.06 -11.66
CA THR A 210 -17.03 -11.33 -12.09
C THR A 210 -15.57 -11.37 -11.63
N LEU A 211 -15.27 -12.16 -10.62
CA LEU A 211 -13.90 -12.38 -10.18
C LEU A 211 -13.23 -13.36 -11.14
N PRO A 212 -12.00 -13.08 -11.62
CA PRO A 212 -11.23 -14.05 -12.39
C PRO A 212 -10.83 -15.22 -11.49
N ASP A 213 -10.45 -16.33 -12.12
CA ASP A 213 -9.88 -17.46 -11.40
C ASP A 213 -8.71 -16.99 -10.53
N ALA A 214 -8.70 -17.47 -9.29
CA ALA A 214 -7.63 -17.18 -8.36
C ALA A 214 -6.31 -17.76 -8.91
N PRO A 215 -5.16 -17.07 -8.73
CA PRO A 215 -3.87 -17.68 -9.01
C PRO A 215 -3.71 -19.00 -8.27
N ALA A 216 -3.15 -20.02 -8.94
CA ALA A 216 -2.96 -21.34 -8.34
C ALA A 216 -2.01 -21.28 -7.14
N ASP A 217 -1.00 -20.43 -7.22
CA ASP A 217 0.05 -20.29 -6.20
C ASP A 217 0.08 -18.89 -5.62
N LYS A 218 0.48 -18.81 -4.35
CA LYS A 218 0.79 -17.53 -3.70
C LYS A 218 2.00 -16.88 -4.39
N PRO A 219 2.04 -15.54 -4.49
CA PRO A 219 3.25 -14.87 -4.91
C PRO A 219 4.45 -15.30 -4.06
N SER A 220 5.55 -15.62 -4.72
CA SER A 220 6.80 -16.00 -4.06
C SER A 220 7.88 -14.98 -4.38
N PHE A 221 8.68 -14.62 -3.38
CA PHE A 221 9.64 -13.55 -3.47
C PHE A 221 11.07 -14.10 -3.39
N HIS A 222 11.78 -14.07 -4.51
CA HIS A 222 13.15 -14.59 -4.65
C HIS A 222 14.11 -13.54 -5.23
N ARG A 223 13.75 -12.28 -5.12
CA ARG A 223 14.57 -11.19 -5.65
C ARG A 223 15.92 -11.13 -4.93
N VAL A 224 16.99 -11.19 -5.69
CA VAL A 224 18.35 -11.11 -5.18
C VAL A 224 18.94 -9.74 -5.48
N MET A 225 19.20 -8.97 -4.44
CA MET A 225 19.94 -7.72 -4.59
C MET A 225 21.41 -8.01 -4.85
N ARG A 226 21.94 -7.51 -5.96
CA ARG A 226 23.37 -7.54 -6.23
C ARG A 226 23.96 -6.18 -5.83
N PRO A 227 25.04 -6.15 -5.05
CA PRO A 227 25.67 -4.89 -4.69
C PRO A 227 26.26 -4.26 -5.94
N VAL A 228 25.88 -3.01 -6.16
CA VAL A 228 26.59 -2.14 -7.07
C VAL A 228 27.71 -1.48 -6.27
N SER A 229 28.92 -1.40 -6.83
CA SER A 229 30.02 -0.67 -6.19
C SER A 229 29.61 0.79 -6.03
N MET A 230 29.29 1.19 -4.81
CA MET A 230 28.95 2.57 -4.44
C MET A 230 30.19 3.42 -4.13
N SER A 231 31.38 3.02 -4.57
CA SER A 231 32.60 3.78 -4.31
C SER A 231 32.53 5.16 -4.98
N GLY A 232 32.48 6.20 -4.15
CA GLY A 232 32.61 7.59 -4.61
C GLY A 232 34.02 7.92 -5.06
N ASP A 233 34.22 9.11 -5.59
CA ASP A 233 35.52 9.70 -5.91
C ASP A 233 36.46 9.60 -4.69
N ARG A 234 37.49 8.78 -4.72
CA ARG A 234 38.45 8.46 -3.61
C ARG A 234 38.06 7.27 -2.72
N GLY A 235 37.20 6.34 -3.18
CA GLY A 235 36.91 5.10 -2.45
C GLY A 235 36.10 5.25 -1.16
N ARG A 236 35.50 6.41 -0.89
CA ARG A 236 34.59 6.66 0.25
C ARG A 236 33.21 7.01 -0.22
N THR A 237 32.21 6.27 0.26
CA THR A 237 30.78 6.61 0.06
C THR A 237 30.41 7.73 1.02
N LYS A 238 29.85 8.82 0.48
CA LYS A 238 29.30 9.92 1.27
C LYS A 238 27.80 9.80 1.33
N MET A 239 27.25 9.82 2.54
CA MET A 239 25.81 9.84 2.80
C MET A 239 25.45 11.16 3.46
N LYS A 240 24.32 11.74 3.07
CA LYS A 240 23.79 12.95 3.67
C LYS A 240 22.27 12.95 3.65
N THR A 241 21.63 13.05 4.79
CA THR A 241 20.20 13.34 4.89
C THR A 241 19.95 14.78 4.42
N LEU A 242 19.03 14.95 3.48
CA LEU A 242 18.66 16.26 2.94
C LEU A 242 17.41 16.81 3.62
N SER A 243 16.45 15.94 3.88
CA SER A 243 15.18 16.23 4.55
C SER A 243 14.59 14.94 5.13
N LYS A 244 13.38 15.02 5.69
CA LYS A 244 12.58 13.85 6.05
C LYS A 244 12.35 12.93 4.83
N ASP A 245 12.20 13.48 3.66
CA ASP A 245 11.74 12.81 2.45
C ASP A 245 12.87 12.55 1.43
N ALA A 246 14.13 12.82 1.78
CA ALA A 246 15.25 12.60 0.86
C ALA A 246 16.61 12.45 1.55
N PHE A 247 17.47 11.63 0.98
CA PHE A 247 18.89 11.57 1.31
C PHE A 247 19.74 11.43 0.04
N SER A 248 21.01 11.74 0.10
CA SER A 248 21.94 11.56 -1.00
C SER A 248 23.00 10.52 -0.72
N ILE A 249 23.38 9.78 -1.76
CA ILE A 249 24.51 8.85 -1.77
C ILE A 249 25.48 9.35 -2.85
N ASN A 250 26.65 9.84 -2.44
CA ASN A 250 27.60 10.51 -3.32
C ASN A 250 26.94 11.70 -4.05
N ARG A 251 26.61 11.54 -5.35
CA ARG A 251 25.95 12.55 -6.18
C ARG A 251 24.48 12.24 -6.47
N ASP A 252 24.05 11.03 -6.14
CA ASP A 252 22.69 10.58 -6.42
C ASP A 252 21.77 10.92 -5.26
N THR A 253 20.55 11.34 -5.56
CA THR A 253 19.52 11.63 -4.56
C THR A 253 18.49 10.51 -4.57
N VAL A 254 18.20 9.98 -3.40
CA VAL A 254 17.09 9.04 -3.15
C VAL A 254 15.92 9.84 -2.63
N ASP A 255 14.86 9.87 -3.42
CA ASP A 255 13.61 10.56 -3.12
C ASP A 255 12.64 9.60 -2.43
N LEU A 256 12.17 9.95 -1.26
CA LEU A 256 11.26 9.18 -0.42
C LEU A 256 9.94 9.92 -0.15
N ARG A 257 9.61 10.97 -0.94
CA ARG A 257 8.41 11.81 -0.73
C ARG A 257 7.10 11.03 -0.68
N TYR A 258 7.06 9.87 -1.33
CA TYR A 258 5.88 9.01 -1.38
C TYR A 258 5.89 7.90 -0.34
N VAL A 259 6.92 7.82 0.50
CA VAL A 259 6.93 6.97 1.71
C VAL A 259 6.26 7.77 2.84
N GLU A 260 4.94 7.88 2.78
CA GLU A 260 4.14 8.82 3.60
C GLU A 260 4.19 8.52 5.10
N GLN A 261 4.64 7.33 5.49
CA GLN A 261 4.77 6.90 6.89
C GLN A 261 6.07 7.35 7.54
N LEU A 262 7.00 7.97 6.80
CA LEU A 262 8.16 8.63 7.40
C LEU A 262 7.73 9.87 8.18
N MET A 263 8.04 9.94 9.46
CA MET A 263 7.65 11.02 10.35
C MET A 263 8.77 12.03 10.60
N ASP A 264 10.02 11.57 10.56
CA ASP A 264 11.16 12.33 11.02
C ASP A 264 12.43 12.11 10.14
N SER A 265 13.32 13.11 10.10
CA SER A 265 14.59 13.05 9.36
C SER A 265 15.55 12.01 9.91
N GLU A 266 15.45 11.66 11.20
CA GLU A 266 16.23 10.60 11.83
C GLU A 266 15.89 9.22 11.27
N GLN A 267 14.62 8.96 10.92
CA GLN A 267 14.22 7.73 10.22
C GLN A 267 14.87 7.67 8.84
N THR A 268 14.86 8.76 8.08
CA THR A 268 15.52 8.87 6.78
C THR A 268 17.03 8.68 6.91
N THR A 269 17.63 9.23 7.96
CA THR A 269 19.04 9.02 8.29
C THR A 269 19.32 7.54 8.57
N ALA A 270 18.50 6.89 9.38
CA ALA A 270 18.63 5.46 9.67
C ALA A 270 18.50 4.61 8.40
N LEU A 271 17.53 4.89 7.53
CA LEU A 271 17.38 4.20 6.24
C LEU A 271 18.62 4.34 5.36
N SER A 272 19.22 5.54 5.32
CA SER A 272 20.44 5.77 4.56
C SER A 272 21.59 4.90 5.07
N TYR A 273 21.77 4.78 6.38
CA TYR A 273 22.77 3.91 6.98
C TYR A 273 22.47 2.43 6.81
N CYS A 274 21.21 2.01 6.86
CA CYS A 274 20.82 0.63 6.55
C CYS A 274 21.22 0.24 5.13
N LEU A 275 20.96 1.13 4.16
CA LEU A 275 21.37 0.90 2.77
C LEU A 275 22.89 0.80 2.63
N LEU A 276 23.64 1.72 3.26
CA LEU A 276 25.10 1.67 3.28
C LEU A 276 25.62 0.36 3.90
N TYR A 277 25.05 -0.06 5.01
CA TYR A 277 25.42 -1.30 5.70
C TYR A 277 25.17 -2.53 4.83
N ALA A 278 23.99 -2.61 4.19
CA ALA A 278 23.68 -3.69 3.26
C ALA A 278 24.70 -3.78 2.11
N CYS A 279 25.11 -2.64 1.55
CA CYS A 279 26.13 -2.58 0.51
C CYS A 279 27.53 -3.03 1.02
N LEU A 280 27.91 -2.64 2.24
CA LEU A 280 29.21 -2.99 2.83
C LEU A 280 29.31 -4.47 3.22
N LEU A 281 28.23 -5.05 3.78
CA LEU A 281 28.21 -6.48 4.16
C LEU A 281 28.45 -7.39 2.96
N TYR A 282 27.91 -7.02 1.82
CA TYR A 282 28.04 -7.85 0.64
C TYR A 282 29.44 -7.76 0.02
N THR A 283 30.07 -6.58 0.05
CA THR A 283 31.44 -6.40 -0.44
C THR A 283 32.47 -7.09 0.44
N SER A 284 32.21 -7.26 1.74
CA SER A 284 33.14 -7.94 2.67
C SER A 284 33.08 -9.47 2.61
N ARG A 285 32.04 -10.07 1.99
CA ARG A 285 31.94 -11.54 1.83
C ARG A 285 32.50 -12.06 0.51
N CYS A 286 32.98 -11.20 -0.36
CA CYS A 286 33.61 -11.55 -1.64
C CYS A 286 35.17 -11.53 -1.58
N VAL A 287 35.77 -11.55 -0.40
CA VAL A 287 37.23 -11.66 -0.22
C VAL A 287 37.57 -13.02 0.34
#